data_a22a246acf2ec0d42efc67d91d0c5e84
#
_entry.id   a22a246acf2ec0d42efc67d91d0c5e84
#
_cell.length_a   1.000
_cell.length_b   1.000
_cell.length_c   1.000
_cell.angle_alpha   90.00
_cell.angle_beta   90.00
_cell.angle_gamma   90.00
#
_symmetry.space_group_name_H-M   'P 1'
#
loop_
_entity.id
_entity.type
_entity.pdbx_description
1 polymer ?
#
loop_
_entity_poly.entity_id
_entity_poly.type
_entity_poly.pdbx_seq_one_letter_code
_entity_poly.pdbx_strand_id
1 'polypeptide(L)'
;TYKPSKARIIQCENKATAKKALKALKDGTDPEEVASQYMVDSATYSGKETLITTKKTDISTRMINKLYKTKKAGVIDEIFTNESSGTTYAYVAVLVTNTYKDIKDEVYTTLSSDDDVKKACLVYYLKKYNFEVHDQDVFDNLKANNPEYLVSRPDLAKSKD
;
A
#
# COMPACT_ATOMS: atom_id res chain seq x y z
N THR A 1 0.87 6.23 8.10
CA THR A 1 2.00 6.50 7.18
C THR A 1 1.96 5.55 6.00
N TYR A 2 1.95 6.05 4.78
CA TYR A 2 1.74 5.29 3.53
C TYR A 2 2.89 4.34 3.16
N LYS A 3 4.13 4.62 3.58
CA LYS A 3 5.37 3.86 3.31
C LYS A 3 5.49 3.39 1.85
N PRO A 4 5.46 4.30 0.87
CA PRO A 4 5.49 3.92 -0.53
C PRO A 4 6.86 3.37 -0.94
N SER A 5 6.84 2.35 -1.80
CA SER A 5 8.03 1.79 -2.46
C SER A 5 7.61 1.23 -3.81
N LYS A 6 8.47 1.30 -4.82
CA LYS A 6 8.29 0.59 -6.08
C LYS A 6 9.14 -0.67 -6.04
N ALA A 7 8.52 -1.81 -6.28
CA ALA A 7 9.19 -3.11 -6.22
C ALA A 7 8.67 -4.05 -7.30
N ARG A 8 9.49 -5.03 -7.66
CA ARG A 8 9.11 -6.20 -8.46
C ARG A 8 8.95 -7.37 -7.49
N ILE A 9 7.76 -7.95 -7.44
CA ILE A 9 7.40 -9.02 -6.51
C ILE A 9 7.03 -10.25 -7.31
N ILE A 10 7.47 -11.41 -6.84
CA ILE A 10 7.13 -12.71 -7.42
C ILE A 10 6.43 -13.53 -6.35
N GLN A 11 5.21 -13.94 -6.64
CA GLN A 11 4.39 -14.80 -5.78
C GLN A 11 4.61 -16.25 -6.17
N CYS A 12 5.19 -17.01 -5.26
CA CYS A 12 5.47 -18.42 -5.42
C CYS A 12 4.49 -19.27 -4.60
N GLU A 13 4.24 -20.48 -5.04
CA GLU A 13 3.36 -21.43 -4.37
C GLU A 13 3.82 -21.71 -2.92
N ASN A 14 5.13 -21.87 -2.70
CA ASN A 14 5.68 -22.25 -1.40
C ASN A 14 7.12 -21.74 -1.21
N LYS A 15 7.64 -21.91 0.02
CA LYS A 15 8.99 -21.47 0.37
C LYS A 15 10.11 -22.18 -0.43
N ALA A 16 9.91 -23.42 -0.85
CA ALA A 16 10.93 -24.13 -1.61
C ALA A 16 11.09 -23.54 -3.02
N THR A 17 9.96 -23.23 -3.68
CA THR A 17 9.96 -22.52 -4.98
C THR A 17 10.52 -21.11 -4.83
N ALA A 18 10.12 -20.37 -3.78
CA ALA A 18 10.64 -19.04 -3.51
C ALA A 18 12.16 -19.01 -3.26
N LYS A 19 12.75 -20.07 -2.66
CA LYS A 19 14.21 -20.18 -2.52
C LYS A 19 14.91 -20.28 -3.89
N LYS A 20 14.35 -21.03 -4.84
CA LYS A 20 14.88 -21.13 -6.20
C LYS A 20 14.78 -19.79 -6.93
N ALA A 21 13.61 -19.13 -6.85
CA ALA A 21 13.39 -17.80 -7.40
C ALA A 21 14.36 -16.76 -6.80
N LEU A 22 14.55 -16.74 -5.49
CA LEU A 22 15.50 -15.85 -4.82
C LEU A 22 16.94 -16.09 -5.29
N LYS A 23 17.33 -17.34 -5.46
CA LYS A 23 18.66 -17.68 -5.99
C LYS A 23 18.82 -17.13 -7.40
N ALA A 24 17.87 -17.38 -8.31
CA ALA A 24 17.93 -16.89 -9.68
C ALA A 24 18.02 -15.37 -9.76
N LEU A 25 17.24 -14.64 -8.91
CA LEU A 25 17.35 -13.19 -8.80
C LEU A 25 18.73 -12.73 -8.33
N LYS A 26 19.34 -13.43 -7.37
CA LYS A 26 20.71 -13.14 -6.90
C LYS A 26 21.77 -13.42 -7.94
N ASP A 27 21.55 -14.43 -8.78
CA ASP A 27 22.42 -14.77 -9.90
C ASP A 27 22.26 -13.79 -11.08
N GLY A 28 21.35 -12.81 -10.97
CA GLY A 28 21.16 -11.72 -11.93
C GLY A 28 20.13 -11.97 -13.02
N THR A 29 19.32 -13.03 -12.90
CA THR A 29 18.21 -13.29 -13.84
C THR A 29 17.14 -12.20 -13.71
N ASP A 30 16.57 -11.77 -14.84
CA ASP A 30 15.53 -10.75 -14.87
C ASP A 30 14.29 -11.17 -14.04
N PRO A 31 13.70 -10.29 -13.24
CA PRO A 31 12.57 -10.62 -12.38
C PRO A 31 11.32 -11.13 -13.12
N GLU A 32 11.05 -10.68 -14.36
CA GLU A 32 9.90 -11.17 -15.14
C GLU A 32 10.20 -12.57 -15.69
N GLU A 33 11.46 -12.85 -16.05
CA GLU A 33 11.89 -14.18 -16.44
C GLU A 33 11.83 -15.16 -15.25
N VAL A 34 12.31 -14.74 -14.07
CA VAL A 34 12.18 -15.53 -12.83
C VAL A 34 10.70 -15.77 -12.49
N ALA A 35 9.86 -14.78 -12.67
CA ALA A 35 8.43 -14.94 -12.44
C ALA A 35 7.82 -15.99 -13.39
N SER A 36 8.16 -15.96 -14.68
CA SER A 36 7.64 -16.93 -15.65
C SER A 36 7.98 -18.40 -15.30
N GLN A 37 9.04 -18.61 -14.53
CA GLN A 37 9.51 -19.96 -14.14
C GLN A 37 8.98 -20.42 -12.78
N TYR A 38 8.72 -19.49 -11.85
CA TYR A 38 8.52 -19.83 -10.44
C TYR A 38 7.25 -19.25 -9.82
N MET A 39 6.51 -18.37 -10.54
CA MET A 39 5.25 -17.84 -10.00
C MET A 39 4.16 -18.91 -10.01
N VAL A 40 3.20 -18.77 -9.13
CA VAL A 40 1.96 -19.56 -9.16
C VAL A 40 1.05 -19.04 -10.27
N ASP A 41 0.29 -19.92 -10.95
CA ASP A 41 -0.57 -19.55 -12.09
C ASP A 41 -1.57 -18.44 -11.78
N SER A 42 -2.09 -18.40 -10.56
CA SER A 42 -3.02 -17.37 -10.08
C SER A 42 -2.33 -16.16 -9.44
N ALA A 43 -1.03 -15.94 -9.71
CA ALA A 43 -0.25 -14.90 -9.06
C ALA A 43 -0.77 -13.49 -9.36
N THR A 44 -0.97 -12.70 -8.31
CA THR A 44 -1.17 -11.25 -8.40
C THR A 44 0.13 -10.52 -8.76
N TYR A 45 1.29 -11.11 -8.38
CA TYR A 45 2.60 -10.51 -8.54
C TYR A 45 3.48 -11.35 -9.46
N SER A 46 3.77 -10.82 -10.64
CA SER A 46 4.44 -11.49 -11.75
C SER A 46 5.83 -10.88 -12.10
N GLY A 47 6.52 -10.31 -11.14
CA GLY A 47 7.83 -9.69 -11.37
C GLY A 47 7.79 -8.29 -12.00
N LYS A 48 6.61 -7.78 -12.36
CA LYS A 48 6.44 -6.41 -12.90
C LYS A 48 6.55 -5.36 -11.80
N GLU A 49 6.97 -4.16 -12.19
CA GLU A 49 7.02 -3.02 -11.27
C GLU A 49 5.64 -2.68 -10.74
N THR A 50 5.57 -2.55 -9.42
CA THR A 50 4.32 -2.25 -8.72
C THR A 50 4.59 -1.29 -7.58
N LEU A 51 3.73 -0.28 -7.41
CA LEU A 51 3.73 0.58 -6.24
C LEU A 51 3.17 -0.19 -5.04
N ILE A 52 3.99 -0.30 -4.01
CA ILE A 52 3.66 -0.96 -2.75
C ILE A 52 3.47 0.09 -1.66
N THR A 53 2.36 0.01 -0.94
CA THR A 53 2.02 0.91 0.17
C THR A 53 1.41 0.12 1.32
N THR A 54 1.21 0.77 2.47
CA THR A 54 0.52 0.15 3.63
C THR A 54 -0.97 -0.16 3.37
N LYS A 55 -1.54 0.29 2.26
CA LYS A 55 -2.91 -0.07 1.84
C LYS A 55 -3.00 -1.43 1.12
N LYS A 56 -1.86 -2.03 0.75
CA LYS A 56 -1.83 -3.39 0.21
C LYS A 56 -2.08 -4.40 1.33
N THR A 57 -3.15 -5.19 1.19
CA THR A 57 -3.56 -6.21 2.17
C THR A 57 -3.19 -7.63 1.76
N ASP A 58 -2.82 -7.81 0.50
CA ASP A 58 -2.47 -9.08 -0.14
C ASP A 58 -0.99 -9.46 0.03
N ILE A 59 -0.19 -8.62 0.67
CA ILE A 59 1.20 -8.89 1.07
C ILE A 59 1.42 -8.56 2.55
N SER A 60 2.40 -9.22 3.17
CA SER A 60 2.65 -9.05 4.60
C SER A 60 3.18 -7.64 4.94
N THR A 61 2.72 -7.10 6.06
CA THR A 61 3.24 -5.84 6.63
C THR A 61 4.76 -5.88 6.83
N ARG A 62 5.33 -7.06 7.13
CA ARG A 62 6.78 -7.26 7.24
C ARG A 62 7.49 -6.93 5.93
N MET A 63 6.95 -7.40 4.80
CA MET A 63 7.50 -7.13 3.46
C MET A 63 7.43 -5.65 3.12
N ILE A 64 6.28 -5.00 3.34
CA ILE A 64 6.10 -3.56 3.12
C ILE A 64 7.14 -2.76 3.91
N ASN A 65 7.30 -3.08 5.20
CA ASN A 65 8.26 -2.41 6.06
C ASN A 65 9.71 -2.64 5.62
N LYS A 66 10.04 -3.84 5.15
CA LYS A 66 11.38 -4.18 4.65
C LYS A 66 11.71 -3.38 3.40
N LEU A 67 10.82 -3.36 2.41
CA LEU A 67 10.99 -2.58 1.17
C LEU A 67 11.18 -1.09 1.47
N TYR A 68 10.34 -0.51 2.33
CA TYR A 68 10.42 0.90 2.69
C TYR A 68 11.71 1.28 3.42
N LYS A 69 12.23 0.40 4.28
CA LYS A 69 13.44 0.66 5.09
C LYS A 69 14.75 0.31 4.37
N THR A 70 14.70 -0.42 3.27
CA THR A 70 15.91 -0.83 2.53
C THR A 70 16.51 0.39 1.82
N LYS A 71 17.81 0.65 2.03
CA LYS A 71 18.49 1.87 1.56
C LYS A 71 18.95 1.80 0.10
N LYS A 72 19.12 0.60 -0.45
CA LYS A 72 19.65 0.40 -1.81
C LYS A 72 18.66 -0.43 -2.62
N ALA A 73 18.44 -0.04 -3.87
CA ALA A 73 17.73 -0.87 -4.85
C ALA A 73 18.41 -2.23 -5.04
N GLY A 74 17.64 -3.24 -5.37
CA GLY A 74 18.16 -4.60 -5.62
C GLY A 74 17.34 -5.69 -4.93
N VAL A 75 17.84 -6.91 -5.03
CA VAL A 75 17.20 -8.12 -4.49
C VAL A 75 17.11 -8.03 -2.96
N ILE A 76 15.93 -8.24 -2.42
CA ILE A 76 15.73 -8.37 -0.97
C ILE A 76 16.08 -9.81 -0.57
N ASP A 77 17.13 -9.96 0.22
CA ASP A 77 17.60 -11.27 0.69
C ASP A 77 16.72 -11.82 1.83
N GLU A 78 15.43 -11.98 1.52
CA GLU A 78 14.44 -12.50 2.46
C GLU A 78 13.26 -13.11 1.69
N ILE A 79 12.71 -14.21 2.21
CA ILE A 79 11.47 -14.80 1.72
C ILE A 79 10.35 -14.41 2.69
N PHE A 80 9.30 -13.81 2.14
CA PHE A 80 8.11 -13.43 2.89
C PHE A 80 7.00 -14.46 2.68
N THR A 81 6.09 -14.55 3.63
CA THR A 81 4.89 -15.37 3.49
C THR A 81 3.67 -14.55 3.84
N ASN A 82 2.57 -14.83 3.14
CA ASN A 82 1.25 -14.29 3.45
C ASN A 82 0.21 -15.38 3.20
N GLU A 83 -0.80 -15.41 4.06
CA GLU A 83 -1.93 -16.32 3.91
C GLU A 83 -3.06 -15.61 3.17
N SER A 84 -3.63 -16.27 2.18
CA SER A 84 -4.80 -15.81 1.44
C SER A 84 -5.75 -16.98 1.22
N SER A 85 -6.99 -16.85 1.66
CA SER A 85 -8.04 -17.87 1.50
C SER A 85 -7.63 -19.28 1.99
N GLY A 86 -6.92 -19.34 3.12
CA GLY A 86 -6.44 -20.62 3.70
C GLY A 86 -5.19 -21.19 3.04
N THR A 87 -4.62 -20.52 2.05
CA THR A 87 -3.37 -20.93 1.37
C THR A 87 -2.24 -19.97 1.74
N THR A 88 -1.10 -20.53 2.17
CA THR A 88 0.10 -19.73 2.46
C THR A 88 1.00 -19.67 1.24
N TYR A 89 1.12 -18.51 0.65
CA TYR A 89 2.06 -18.22 -0.45
C TYR A 89 3.39 -17.68 0.07
N ALA A 90 4.43 -17.87 -0.73
CA ALA A 90 5.75 -17.31 -0.48
C ALA A 90 6.12 -16.27 -1.53
N TYR A 91 6.79 -15.20 -1.11
CA TYR A 91 7.12 -14.06 -1.97
C TYR A 91 8.60 -13.74 -1.91
N VAL A 92 9.16 -13.38 -3.06
CA VAL A 92 10.47 -12.74 -3.18
C VAL A 92 10.32 -11.38 -3.85
N ALA A 93 11.23 -10.46 -3.56
CA ALA A 93 11.11 -9.09 -4.03
C ALA A 93 12.44 -8.49 -4.47
N VAL A 94 12.36 -7.61 -5.47
CA VAL A 94 13.44 -6.70 -5.88
C VAL A 94 12.95 -5.27 -5.65
N LEU A 95 13.64 -4.52 -4.81
CA LEU A 95 13.37 -3.10 -4.62
C LEU A 95 13.87 -2.33 -5.85
N VAL A 96 12.97 -1.60 -6.50
CA VAL A 96 13.33 -0.67 -7.58
C VAL A 96 13.71 0.68 -7.00
N THR A 97 12.83 1.28 -6.21
CA THR A 97 13.10 2.51 -5.46
C THR A 97 12.10 2.71 -4.32
N ASN A 98 12.51 3.42 -3.29
CA ASN A 98 11.64 3.97 -2.26
C ASN A 98 11.91 5.46 -2.03
N THR A 99 12.60 6.08 -2.98
CA THR A 99 12.84 7.51 -2.99
C THR A 99 11.59 8.23 -3.46
N TYR A 100 11.01 9.08 -2.61
CA TYR A 100 9.75 9.76 -2.91
C TYR A 100 9.76 10.52 -4.25
N LYS A 101 10.89 11.17 -4.57
CA LYS A 101 11.04 11.91 -5.84
C LYS A 101 10.76 11.04 -7.07
N ASP A 102 11.15 9.77 -7.02
CA ASP A 102 11.05 8.86 -8.18
C ASP A 102 9.64 8.26 -8.35
N ILE A 103 8.83 8.26 -7.28
CA ILE A 103 7.51 7.60 -7.25
C ILE A 103 6.36 8.55 -6.92
N LYS A 104 6.64 9.87 -6.81
CA LYS A 104 5.65 10.84 -6.32
C LYS A 104 4.37 10.88 -7.15
N ASP A 105 4.47 10.77 -8.49
CA ASP A 105 3.32 10.87 -9.38
C ASP A 105 2.41 9.64 -9.25
N GLU A 106 2.98 8.45 -9.11
CA GLU A 106 2.24 7.22 -8.83
C GLU A 106 1.58 7.26 -7.42
N VAL A 107 2.30 7.82 -6.44
CA VAL A 107 1.76 8.04 -5.09
C VAL A 107 0.59 9.02 -5.15
N TYR A 108 0.71 10.14 -5.86
CA TYR A 108 -0.39 11.11 -6.01
C TYR A 108 -1.60 10.50 -6.70
N THR A 109 -1.40 9.74 -7.78
CA THR A 109 -2.48 9.04 -8.47
C THR A 109 -3.21 8.08 -7.52
N THR A 110 -2.46 7.31 -6.73
CA THR A 110 -3.03 6.38 -5.75
C THR A 110 -3.77 7.13 -4.63
N LEU A 111 -3.18 8.22 -4.11
CA LEU A 111 -3.80 9.03 -3.05
C LEU A 111 -5.06 9.74 -3.54
N SER A 112 -5.09 10.22 -4.77
CA SER A 112 -6.23 10.93 -5.33
C SER A 112 -7.47 10.04 -5.49
N SER A 113 -7.31 8.73 -5.54
CA SER A 113 -8.39 7.74 -5.58
C SER A 113 -8.77 7.16 -4.21
N ASP A 114 -7.99 7.44 -3.16
CA ASP A 114 -8.23 6.94 -1.80
C ASP A 114 -9.25 7.83 -1.07
N ASP A 115 -10.41 7.27 -0.71
CA ASP A 115 -11.50 8.05 -0.10
C ASP A 115 -11.16 8.57 1.30
N ASP A 116 -10.34 7.85 2.08
CA ASP A 116 -9.87 8.35 3.38
C ASP A 116 -8.99 9.59 3.21
N VAL A 117 -8.16 9.60 2.16
CA VAL A 117 -7.32 10.78 1.84
C VAL A 117 -8.16 11.94 1.34
N LYS A 118 -9.14 11.69 0.47
CA LYS A 118 -10.10 12.73 0.03
C LYS A 118 -10.83 13.36 1.21
N LYS A 119 -11.35 12.52 2.13
CA LYS A 119 -11.99 12.99 3.36
C LYS A 119 -11.05 13.81 4.23
N ALA A 120 -9.83 13.32 4.46
CA ALA A 120 -8.83 14.04 5.25
C ALA A 120 -8.46 15.40 4.62
N CYS A 121 -8.32 15.44 3.30
CA CYS A 121 -8.10 16.69 2.55
C CYS A 121 -9.27 17.65 2.73
N LEU A 122 -10.51 17.18 2.61
CA LEU A 122 -11.71 18.01 2.81
C LEU A 122 -11.73 18.58 4.22
N VAL A 123 -11.56 17.74 5.25
CA VAL A 123 -11.50 18.19 6.67
C VAL A 123 -10.38 19.23 6.87
N TYR A 124 -9.22 19.05 6.26
CA TYR A 124 -8.14 20.03 6.33
C TYR A 124 -8.58 21.40 5.78
N TYR A 125 -9.21 21.43 4.61
CA TYR A 125 -9.65 22.69 4.00
C TYR A 125 -10.84 23.31 4.75
N LEU A 126 -11.78 22.51 5.25
CA LEU A 126 -12.87 23.00 6.10
C LEU A 126 -12.32 23.71 7.35
N LYS A 127 -11.31 23.12 8.01
CA LYS A 127 -10.62 23.76 9.14
C LYS A 127 -9.87 25.02 8.72
N LYS A 128 -9.13 24.96 7.61
CA LYS A 128 -8.32 26.09 7.12
C LYS A 128 -9.17 27.34 6.82
N TYR A 129 -10.39 27.13 6.34
CA TYR A 129 -11.31 28.20 5.96
C TYR A 129 -12.40 28.47 7.00
N ASN A 130 -12.27 27.93 8.23
CA ASN A 130 -13.20 28.10 9.34
C ASN A 130 -14.67 27.83 8.92
N PHE A 131 -14.88 26.69 8.27
CA PHE A 131 -16.20 26.31 7.78
C PHE A 131 -17.20 26.14 8.93
N GLU A 132 -18.36 26.79 8.79
CA GLU A 132 -19.48 26.70 9.73
C GLU A 132 -20.75 26.31 8.99
N VAL A 133 -21.63 25.57 9.67
CA VAL A 133 -22.94 25.17 9.15
C VAL A 133 -24.00 25.93 9.92
N HIS A 134 -24.76 26.76 9.21
CA HIS A 134 -25.83 27.60 9.78
C HIS A 134 -27.23 27.02 9.54
N ASP A 135 -27.41 26.15 8.56
CA ASP A 135 -28.66 25.46 8.28
C ASP A 135 -28.82 24.24 9.19
N GLN A 136 -29.96 24.13 9.88
CA GLN A 136 -30.19 23.08 10.87
C GLN A 136 -30.31 21.69 10.22
N ASP A 137 -30.97 21.59 9.08
CA ASP A 137 -31.16 20.29 8.41
C ASP A 137 -29.81 19.74 7.88
N VAL A 138 -28.98 20.64 7.33
CA VAL A 138 -27.60 20.31 6.91
C VAL A 138 -26.76 19.90 8.09
N PHE A 139 -26.85 20.62 9.22
CA PHE A 139 -26.13 20.29 10.44
C PHE A 139 -26.50 18.90 10.95
N ASP A 140 -27.80 18.60 11.05
CA ASP A 140 -28.28 17.30 11.54
C ASP A 140 -27.89 16.16 10.62
N ASN A 141 -27.91 16.38 9.30
CA ASN A 141 -27.45 15.40 8.33
C ASN A 141 -25.94 15.13 8.47
N LEU A 142 -25.10 16.18 8.55
CA LEU A 142 -23.67 16.01 8.74
C LEU A 142 -23.36 15.36 10.09
N LYS A 143 -24.06 15.72 11.16
CA LYS A 143 -23.88 15.10 12.48
C LYS A 143 -24.15 13.60 12.44
N ALA A 144 -25.18 13.18 11.71
CA ALA A 144 -25.54 11.78 11.59
C ALA A 144 -24.59 10.95 10.70
N ASN A 145 -24.13 11.55 9.58
CA ASN A 145 -23.47 10.81 8.52
C ASN A 145 -21.96 11.10 8.41
N ASN A 146 -21.54 12.34 8.67
CA ASN A 146 -20.17 12.81 8.46
C ASN A 146 -19.75 13.83 9.55
N PRO A 147 -19.78 13.46 10.84
CA PRO A 147 -19.51 14.40 11.94
C PRO A 147 -18.12 15.03 11.88
N GLU A 148 -17.17 14.39 11.19
CA GLU A 148 -15.83 14.92 10.93
C GLU A 148 -15.80 16.22 10.12
N TYR A 149 -16.87 16.53 9.38
CA TYR A 149 -16.98 17.77 8.59
C TYR A 149 -17.48 18.95 9.43
N LEU A 150 -18.04 18.70 10.60
CA LEU A 150 -18.43 19.74 11.57
C LEU A 150 -17.19 20.24 12.34
N VAL A 151 -16.27 20.84 11.62
CA VAL A 151 -14.93 21.23 12.13
C VAL A 151 -14.97 22.29 13.23
N SER A 152 -16.05 23.09 13.32
CA SER A 152 -16.35 24.03 14.40
C SER A 152 -16.86 23.32 15.68
N ARG A 153 -17.22 22.04 15.58
CA ARG A 153 -17.75 21.23 16.68
C ARG A 153 -16.93 19.93 16.85
N PRO A 154 -15.67 20.03 17.29
CA PRO A 154 -14.77 18.88 17.42
C PRO A 154 -15.25 17.85 18.46
N ASP A 155 -16.14 18.24 19.37
CA ASP A 155 -16.81 17.36 20.33
C ASP A 155 -17.66 16.29 19.64
N LEU A 156 -18.25 16.58 18.47
CA LEU A 156 -19.09 15.67 17.71
C LEU A 156 -18.27 14.68 16.86
N ALA A 157 -17.06 15.05 16.45
CA ALA A 157 -16.21 14.20 15.64
C ALA A 157 -15.65 12.96 16.38
N LYS A 158 -15.67 12.97 17.71
CA LYS A 158 -15.14 11.90 18.58
C LYS A 158 -16.15 10.80 18.93
N SER A 159 -17.39 10.88 18.50
CA SER A 159 -18.48 9.98 18.90
C SER A 159 -18.66 8.75 17.99
N LYS A 160 -17.67 8.42 17.17
CA LYS A 160 -17.64 7.16 16.36
C LYS A 160 -16.57 6.21 16.92
N ASP A 161 -16.79 5.70 18.15
CA ASP A 161 -16.21 4.47 18.65
C ASP A 161 -17.29 3.38 18.72
#